data_7d67ef611641f7f5a889867f45d3b7d4
#
_entry.id   7d67ef611641f7f5a889867f45d3b7d4
#
_cell.length_a   1.000
_cell.length_b   1.000
_cell.length_c   1.000
_cell.angle_alpha   90.00
_cell.angle_beta   90.00
_cell.angle_gamma   90.00
#
_symmetry.space_group_name_H-M   'P 1'
#
loop_
_entity.id
_entity.type
_entity.pdbx_description
1 polymer ?
#
loop_
_entity_poly.entity_id
_entity_poly.type
_entity_poly.pdbx_seq_one_letter_code
_entity_poly.pdbx_strand_id
1 'polypeptide(L)'
;FSNLIEASTGVKIPIPVSTVVWGIIMLVTAVYGINALDKLNKIAIPALVIVTVIGCVVAIQRFGTGNLSMTIEDPAMSFADGVVLTISFMATGALNAPDFTRYQRTRKDTVLSSAIGVMPAGMAMLILGAVMTRIAQQYDISLVFSNIGLPFLGMVVLILATWTTNTTNAYSAGLNAVMVFNLKE
;
A
#
# COMPACT_ATOMS: atom_id res chain seq x y z
N PHE A 1 8.04 -3.32 11.14
CA PHE A 1 9.39 -2.77 11.00
C PHE A 1 10.30 -3.20 12.16
N SER A 2 9.91 -2.95 13.42
CA SER A 2 10.69 -3.36 14.61
C SER A 2 11.05 -4.87 14.58
N ASN A 3 10.06 -5.73 14.35
CA ASN A 3 10.26 -7.19 14.27
C ASN A 3 11.18 -7.60 13.11
N LEU A 4 11.17 -6.88 12.00
CA LEU A 4 12.04 -7.15 10.85
C LEU A 4 13.48 -6.74 11.11
N ILE A 5 13.71 -5.63 11.81
CA ILE A 5 15.06 -5.23 12.24
C ILE A 5 15.58 -6.25 13.26
N GLU A 6 14.78 -6.63 14.25
CA GLU A 6 15.16 -7.64 15.24
C GLU A 6 15.54 -8.97 14.55
N ALA A 7 14.75 -9.41 13.56
CA ALA A 7 15.05 -10.63 12.81
C ALA A 7 16.31 -10.54 11.94
N SER A 8 16.66 -9.35 11.44
CA SER A 8 17.81 -9.17 10.53
C SER A 8 19.11 -8.77 11.24
N THR A 9 19.02 -8.05 12.35
CA THR A 9 20.18 -7.48 13.05
C THR A 9 20.35 -7.96 14.49
N GLY A 10 19.35 -8.66 15.05
CA GLY A 10 19.30 -9.04 16.47
C GLY A 10 19.02 -7.85 17.42
N VAL A 11 18.85 -6.65 16.91
CA VAL A 11 18.61 -5.45 17.73
C VAL A 11 17.11 -5.24 17.93
N LYS A 12 16.67 -5.27 19.17
CA LYS A 12 15.28 -5.03 19.56
C LYS A 12 15.00 -3.54 19.72
N ILE A 13 14.33 -2.95 18.72
CA ILE A 13 13.88 -1.56 18.81
C ILE A 13 12.46 -1.54 19.41
N PRO A 14 12.21 -0.76 20.48
CA PRO A 14 10.86 -0.60 21.00
C PRO A 14 9.91 -0.08 19.94
N ILE A 15 8.72 -0.69 19.82
CA ILE A 15 7.71 -0.31 18.81
C ILE A 15 7.39 1.19 18.80
N PRO A 16 7.20 1.87 19.95
CA PRO A 16 6.93 3.31 19.96
C PRO A 16 8.06 4.14 19.31
N VAL A 17 9.32 3.77 19.56
CA VAL A 17 10.48 4.46 18.98
C VAL A 17 10.51 4.31 17.46
N SER A 18 10.34 3.10 16.97
CA SER A 18 10.32 2.84 15.52
C SER A 18 9.15 3.54 14.84
N THR A 19 7.97 3.60 15.48
CA THR A 19 6.79 4.29 14.95
C THR A 19 7.03 5.79 14.83
N VAL A 20 7.60 6.43 15.86
CA VAL A 20 7.91 7.86 15.84
C VAL A 20 8.95 8.19 14.77
N VAL A 21 10.04 7.43 14.70
CA VAL A 21 11.11 7.66 13.70
C VAL A 21 10.54 7.55 12.27
N TRP A 22 9.80 6.48 11.97
CA TRP A 22 9.18 6.32 10.66
C TRP A 22 8.13 7.39 10.37
N GLY A 23 7.30 7.73 11.36
CA GLY A 23 6.31 8.81 11.24
C GLY A 23 6.96 10.14 10.87
N ILE A 24 8.09 10.50 11.49
CA ILE A 24 8.85 11.71 11.16
C ILE A 24 9.40 11.66 9.74
N ILE A 25 10.00 10.54 9.32
CA ILE A 25 10.54 10.39 7.94
C ILE A 25 9.44 10.57 6.90
N MET A 26 8.27 9.96 7.11
CA MET A 26 7.12 10.08 6.22
C MET A 26 6.57 11.51 6.19
N LEU A 27 6.46 12.15 7.37
CA LEU A 27 5.99 13.53 7.49
C LEU A 27 6.93 14.51 6.79
N VAL A 28 8.24 14.35 6.94
CA VAL A 28 9.23 15.18 6.23
C VAL A 28 9.03 15.08 4.72
N THR A 29 8.79 13.89 4.19
CA THR A 29 8.48 13.71 2.75
C THR A 29 7.20 14.45 2.35
N ALA A 30 6.16 14.41 3.19
CA ALA A 30 4.89 15.12 2.93
C ALA A 30 5.07 16.65 2.94
N VAL A 31 5.88 17.18 3.84
CA VAL A 31 6.18 18.63 3.96
C VAL A 31 6.88 19.18 2.70
N TYR A 32 7.71 18.38 2.03
CA TYR A 32 8.29 18.77 0.74
C TYR A 32 7.26 18.79 -0.42
N GLY A 33 6.01 18.42 -0.16
CA GLY A 33 4.87 18.60 -1.03
C GLY A 33 4.83 17.66 -2.24
N ILE A 34 4.00 18.04 -3.24
CA ILE A 34 3.68 17.19 -4.38
C ILE A 34 4.89 16.73 -5.19
N ASN A 35 5.94 17.54 -5.28
CA ASN A 35 7.15 17.18 -6.03
C ASN A 35 7.92 16.02 -5.38
N ALA A 36 7.95 15.97 -4.05
CA ALA A 36 8.57 14.86 -3.32
C ALA A 36 7.74 13.59 -3.42
N LEU A 37 6.40 13.71 -3.32
CA LEU A 37 5.48 12.60 -3.53
C LEU A 37 5.61 12.01 -4.95
N ASP A 38 5.67 12.86 -5.97
CA ASP A 38 5.82 12.42 -7.36
C ASP A 38 7.12 11.62 -7.56
N LYS A 39 8.25 12.11 -7.02
CA LYS A 39 9.52 11.39 -7.07
C LYS A 39 9.47 10.07 -6.32
N LEU A 40 8.89 10.05 -5.12
CA LEU A 40 8.72 8.84 -4.33
C LEU A 40 7.87 7.80 -5.10
N ASN A 41 6.73 8.22 -5.63
CA ASN A 41 5.80 7.34 -6.34
C ASN A 41 6.38 6.80 -7.65
N LYS A 42 7.14 7.60 -8.39
CA LYS A 42 7.84 7.16 -9.62
C LYS A 42 8.79 6.00 -9.39
N ILE A 43 9.38 5.90 -8.21
CA ILE A 43 10.29 4.81 -7.83
C ILE A 43 9.53 3.69 -7.13
N ALA A 44 8.71 4.04 -6.15
CA ALA A 44 8.05 3.08 -5.29
C ALA A 44 7.00 2.24 -6.02
N ILE A 45 6.18 2.86 -6.89
CA ILE A 45 5.09 2.13 -7.58
C ILE A 45 5.62 1.05 -8.51
N PRO A 46 6.57 1.32 -9.44
CA PRO A 46 7.15 0.25 -10.25
C PRO A 46 7.84 -0.83 -9.42
N ALA A 47 8.57 -0.44 -8.36
CA ALA A 47 9.22 -1.39 -7.48
C ALA A 47 8.21 -2.30 -6.77
N LEU A 48 7.11 -1.75 -6.24
CA LEU A 48 6.02 -2.51 -5.61
C LEU A 48 5.40 -3.50 -6.59
N VAL A 49 5.10 -3.07 -7.82
CA VAL A 49 4.52 -3.94 -8.85
C VAL A 49 5.48 -5.10 -9.17
N ILE A 50 6.75 -4.81 -9.42
CA ILE A 50 7.76 -5.82 -9.75
C ILE A 50 7.90 -6.82 -8.60
N VAL A 51 8.07 -6.34 -7.38
CA VAL A 51 8.26 -7.22 -6.21
C VAL A 51 7.01 -8.05 -5.93
N THR A 52 5.81 -7.48 -6.09
CA THR A 52 4.55 -8.23 -5.91
C THR A 52 4.41 -9.32 -6.96
N VAL A 53 4.73 -9.04 -8.22
CA VAL A 53 4.70 -10.05 -9.30
C VAL A 53 5.72 -11.16 -9.02
N ILE A 54 6.96 -10.82 -8.64
CA ILE A 54 7.98 -11.81 -8.24
C ILE A 54 7.46 -12.66 -7.08
N GLY A 55 6.92 -12.03 -6.05
CA GLY A 55 6.35 -12.72 -4.89
C GLY A 55 5.24 -13.69 -5.29
N CYS A 56 4.34 -13.27 -6.18
CA CYS A 56 3.25 -14.12 -6.69
C CYS A 56 3.79 -15.35 -7.45
N VAL A 57 4.74 -15.14 -8.34
CA VAL A 57 5.37 -16.24 -9.10
C VAL A 57 6.07 -17.23 -8.17
N VAL A 58 6.85 -16.75 -7.21
CA VAL A 58 7.55 -17.61 -6.24
C VAL A 58 6.56 -18.32 -5.31
N ALA A 59 5.48 -17.66 -4.89
CA ALA A 59 4.43 -18.28 -4.10
C ALA A 59 3.77 -19.44 -4.85
N ILE A 60 3.42 -19.25 -6.12
CA ILE A 60 2.87 -20.31 -6.98
C ILE A 60 3.86 -21.47 -7.15
N GLN A 61 5.13 -21.18 -7.36
CA GLN A 61 6.15 -22.22 -7.52
C GLN A 61 6.37 -23.04 -6.23
N ARG A 62 6.29 -22.40 -5.05
CA ARG A 62 6.53 -23.08 -3.77
C ARG A 62 5.32 -23.84 -3.24
N PHE A 63 4.15 -23.27 -3.32
CA PHE A 63 2.93 -23.81 -2.71
C PHE A 63 1.98 -24.43 -3.74
N GLY A 64 2.24 -24.23 -5.04
CA GLY A 64 1.33 -24.64 -6.10
C GLY A 64 0.04 -23.81 -6.10
N THR A 65 -0.93 -24.22 -6.91
CA THR A 65 -2.23 -23.57 -7.05
C THR A 65 -3.37 -24.31 -6.34
N GLY A 66 -3.08 -25.41 -5.65
CA GLY A 66 -4.10 -26.25 -4.99
C GLY A 66 -4.97 -25.47 -4.00
N ASN A 67 -4.36 -24.56 -3.23
CA ASN A 67 -5.08 -23.76 -2.26
C ASN A 67 -6.05 -22.73 -2.89
N LEU A 68 -5.91 -22.42 -4.17
CA LEU A 68 -6.84 -21.51 -4.87
C LEU A 68 -8.22 -22.11 -5.07
N SER A 69 -8.29 -23.44 -5.23
CA SER A 69 -9.55 -24.17 -5.45
C SER A 69 -10.23 -24.61 -4.16
N MET A 70 -9.60 -24.42 -2.99
CA MET A 70 -10.22 -24.79 -1.72
C MET A 70 -11.44 -23.91 -1.42
N THR A 71 -12.57 -24.54 -1.15
CA THR A 71 -13.75 -23.86 -0.63
C THR A 71 -13.50 -23.44 0.81
N ILE A 72 -13.87 -22.22 1.17
CA ILE A 72 -13.84 -21.77 2.57
C ILE A 72 -15.15 -22.20 3.19
N GLU A 73 -15.11 -23.22 4.06
CA GLU A 73 -16.30 -23.76 4.71
C GLU A 73 -16.87 -22.78 5.75
N ASP A 74 -16.00 -22.01 6.41
CA ASP A 74 -16.39 -20.99 7.40
C ASP A 74 -15.64 -19.67 7.12
N PRO A 75 -16.17 -18.80 6.27
CA PRO A 75 -15.52 -17.53 5.96
C PRO A 75 -15.55 -16.60 7.17
N ALA A 76 -14.40 -16.00 7.51
CA ALA A 76 -14.26 -15.06 8.62
C ALA A 76 -15.14 -13.80 8.50
N MET A 77 -15.68 -13.52 7.31
CA MET A 77 -16.62 -12.44 7.07
C MET A 77 -17.59 -12.81 5.92
N SER A 78 -18.77 -12.21 5.93
CA SER A 78 -19.74 -12.36 4.86
C SER A 78 -19.28 -11.65 3.58
N PHE A 79 -19.85 -12.04 2.44
CA PHE A 79 -19.63 -11.35 1.17
C PHE A 79 -19.99 -9.84 1.26
N ALA A 80 -21.09 -9.52 1.97
CA ALA A 80 -21.53 -8.16 2.16
C ALA A 80 -20.51 -7.34 2.96
N ASP A 81 -19.91 -7.90 4.02
CA ASP A 81 -18.87 -7.24 4.81
C ASP A 81 -17.61 -6.99 3.96
N GLY A 82 -17.24 -7.94 3.11
CA GLY A 82 -16.14 -7.79 2.16
C GLY A 82 -16.37 -6.65 1.16
N VAL A 83 -17.59 -6.53 0.64
CA VAL A 83 -17.98 -5.41 -0.24
C VAL A 83 -17.90 -4.08 0.50
N VAL A 84 -18.45 -3.99 1.72
CA VAL A 84 -18.38 -2.77 2.55
C VAL A 84 -16.94 -2.37 2.84
N LEU A 85 -16.08 -3.32 3.19
CA LEU A 85 -14.64 -3.08 3.40
C LEU A 85 -13.96 -2.53 2.15
N THR A 86 -14.22 -3.11 0.99
CA THR A 86 -13.65 -2.67 -0.29
C THR A 86 -14.11 -1.26 -0.64
N ILE A 87 -15.39 -0.94 -0.49
CA ILE A 87 -15.94 0.40 -0.71
C ILE A 87 -15.29 1.40 0.26
N SER A 88 -15.17 1.05 1.54
CA SER A 88 -14.57 1.92 2.57
C SER A 88 -13.09 2.21 2.26
N PHE A 89 -12.35 1.23 1.80
CA PHE A 89 -10.97 1.40 1.36
C PHE A 89 -10.86 2.35 0.15
N MET A 90 -11.72 2.17 -0.86
CA MET A 90 -11.75 3.04 -2.04
C MET A 90 -12.26 4.45 -1.73
N ALA A 91 -13.14 4.62 -0.76
CA ALA A 91 -13.68 5.91 -0.35
C ALA A 91 -12.58 6.88 0.11
N THR A 92 -11.58 6.40 0.85
CA THR A 92 -10.43 7.22 1.27
C THR A 92 -9.67 7.78 0.07
N GLY A 93 -9.41 6.94 -0.94
CA GLY A 93 -8.79 7.37 -2.20
C GLY A 93 -9.63 8.40 -2.96
N ALA A 94 -10.96 8.21 -2.99
CA ALA A 94 -11.88 9.14 -3.63
C ALA A 94 -11.91 10.51 -2.95
N LEU A 95 -11.85 10.55 -1.62
CA LEU A 95 -11.78 11.80 -0.84
C LEU A 95 -10.48 12.57 -1.08
N ASN A 96 -9.37 11.87 -1.25
CA ASN A 96 -8.06 12.47 -1.52
C ASN A 96 -7.85 12.83 -3.01
N ALA A 97 -8.68 12.30 -3.91
CA ALA A 97 -8.52 12.50 -5.36
C ALA A 97 -8.45 13.98 -5.80
N PRO A 98 -9.27 14.91 -5.26
CA PRO A 98 -9.19 16.33 -5.62
C PRO A 98 -7.82 16.95 -5.34
N ASP A 99 -7.13 16.55 -4.26
CA ASP A 99 -5.84 17.08 -3.86
C ASP A 99 -4.74 16.82 -4.90
N PHE A 100 -4.88 15.74 -5.67
CA PHE A 100 -3.95 15.34 -6.72
C PHE A 100 -4.41 15.75 -8.11
N THR A 101 -5.71 15.66 -8.37
CA THR A 101 -6.27 15.99 -9.69
C THR A 101 -6.25 17.47 -9.98
N ARG A 102 -6.14 18.34 -8.98
CA ARG A 102 -5.97 19.80 -9.17
C ARG A 102 -4.73 20.19 -9.98
N TYR A 103 -3.73 19.29 -10.08
CA TYR A 103 -2.53 19.51 -10.90
C TYR A 103 -2.70 19.08 -12.36
N GLN A 104 -3.83 18.49 -12.72
CA GLN A 104 -4.12 18.08 -14.11
C GLN A 104 -4.47 19.30 -14.97
N ARG A 105 -4.05 19.24 -16.24
CA ARG A 105 -4.25 20.37 -17.17
C ARG A 105 -5.68 20.48 -17.68
N THR A 106 -6.33 19.35 -17.90
CA THR A 106 -7.70 19.30 -18.45
C THR A 106 -8.57 18.31 -17.68
N ARG A 107 -9.91 18.51 -17.75
CA ARG A 107 -10.88 17.55 -17.21
C ARG A 107 -10.73 16.15 -17.83
N LYS A 108 -10.37 16.10 -19.12
CA LYS A 108 -10.15 14.84 -19.82
C LYS A 108 -8.96 14.10 -19.24
N ASP A 109 -7.86 14.79 -18.94
CA ASP A 109 -6.68 14.19 -18.33
C ASP A 109 -7.01 13.67 -16.94
N THR A 110 -7.80 14.41 -16.16
CA THR A 110 -8.27 13.97 -14.83
C THR A 110 -9.06 12.67 -14.92
N VAL A 111 -10.06 12.60 -15.79
CA VAL A 111 -10.89 11.40 -15.95
C VAL A 111 -10.06 10.23 -16.46
N LEU A 112 -9.21 10.45 -17.46
CA LEU A 112 -8.42 9.40 -18.08
C LEU A 112 -7.36 8.83 -17.12
N SER A 113 -6.63 9.70 -16.41
CA SER A 113 -5.62 9.27 -15.43
C SER A 113 -6.25 8.55 -14.26
N SER A 114 -7.42 9.00 -13.76
CA SER A 114 -8.14 8.32 -12.68
C SER A 114 -8.71 6.97 -13.13
N ALA A 115 -9.35 6.93 -14.31
CA ALA A 115 -9.95 5.71 -14.82
C ALA A 115 -8.89 4.64 -15.14
N ILE A 116 -7.78 5.01 -15.80
CA ILE A 116 -6.73 4.05 -16.20
C ILE A 116 -5.76 3.79 -15.04
N GLY A 117 -5.42 4.81 -14.26
CA GLY A 117 -4.44 4.67 -13.17
C GLY A 117 -5.00 3.97 -11.95
N VAL A 118 -6.25 4.24 -11.58
CA VAL A 118 -6.83 3.69 -10.34
C VAL A 118 -7.52 2.35 -10.57
N MET A 119 -8.42 2.26 -11.55
CA MET A 119 -9.25 1.04 -11.69
C MET A 119 -8.44 -0.19 -12.12
N PRO A 120 -7.75 -0.23 -13.27
CA PRO A 120 -7.03 -1.43 -13.69
C PRO A 120 -5.86 -1.78 -12.76
N ALA A 121 -5.08 -0.78 -12.33
CA ALA A 121 -3.95 -1.01 -11.45
C ALA A 121 -4.40 -1.47 -10.06
N GLY A 122 -5.42 -0.82 -9.48
CA GLY A 122 -5.99 -1.21 -8.20
C GLY A 122 -6.60 -2.61 -8.24
N MET A 123 -7.36 -2.94 -9.28
CA MET A 123 -7.92 -4.29 -9.47
C MET A 123 -6.83 -5.34 -9.63
N ALA A 124 -5.80 -5.08 -10.43
CA ALA A 124 -4.69 -6.00 -10.60
C ALA A 124 -3.97 -6.27 -9.27
N MET A 125 -3.69 -5.23 -8.47
CA MET A 125 -3.04 -5.37 -7.17
C MET A 125 -3.92 -6.12 -6.16
N LEU A 126 -5.23 -5.89 -6.15
CA LEU A 126 -6.17 -6.64 -5.30
C LEU A 126 -6.21 -8.13 -5.68
N ILE A 127 -6.24 -8.43 -6.97
CA ILE A 127 -6.22 -9.82 -7.47
C ILE A 127 -4.90 -10.50 -7.08
N LEU A 128 -3.75 -9.86 -7.33
CA LEU A 128 -2.44 -10.40 -6.97
C LEU A 128 -2.32 -10.63 -5.46
N GLY A 129 -2.77 -9.67 -4.66
CA GLY A 129 -2.79 -9.78 -3.20
C GLY A 129 -3.68 -10.95 -2.73
N ALA A 130 -4.88 -11.08 -3.27
CA ALA A 130 -5.80 -12.17 -2.96
C ALA A 130 -5.22 -13.54 -3.34
N VAL A 131 -4.60 -13.65 -4.52
CA VAL A 131 -3.94 -14.88 -4.97
C VAL A 131 -2.79 -15.25 -4.03
N MET A 132 -1.91 -14.30 -3.69
CA MET A 132 -0.79 -14.54 -2.79
C MET A 132 -1.26 -14.97 -1.39
N THR A 133 -2.22 -14.24 -0.83
CA THR A 133 -2.81 -14.55 0.49
C THR A 133 -3.43 -15.94 0.50
N ARG A 134 -4.13 -16.28 -0.56
CA ARG A 134 -4.80 -17.58 -0.69
C ARG A 134 -3.81 -18.73 -0.82
N ILE A 135 -2.75 -18.55 -1.61
CA ILE A 135 -1.72 -19.57 -1.82
C ILE A 135 -0.89 -19.77 -0.53
N ALA A 136 -0.47 -18.68 0.11
CA ALA A 136 0.37 -18.72 1.30
C ALA A 136 -0.40 -19.00 2.60
N GLN A 137 -1.74 -19.00 2.56
CA GLN A 137 -2.63 -19.13 3.74
C GLN A 137 -2.27 -18.12 4.83
N GLN A 138 -1.91 -16.90 4.41
CA GLN A 138 -1.47 -15.82 5.30
C GLN A 138 -1.91 -14.48 4.71
N TYR A 139 -2.52 -13.62 5.54
CA TYR A 139 -3.04 -12.32 5.11
C TYR A 139 -2.00 -11.19 5.22
N ASP A 140 -1.02 -11.31 6.10
CA ASP A 140 0.05 -10.32 6.23
C ASP A 140 1.08 -10.51 5.12
N ILE A 141 1.19 -9.53 4.22
CA ILE A 141 2.06 -9.60 3.06
C ILE A 141 3.54 -9.78 3.45
N SER A 142 3.98 -9.22 4.58
CA SER A 142 5.36 -9.37 5.05
C SER A 142 5.65 -10.82 5.47
N LEU A 143 4.67 -11.47 6.10
CA LEU A 143 4.76 -12.89 6.47
C LEU A 143 4.61 -13.79 5.24
N VAL A 144 3.77 -13.42 4.26
CA VAL A 144 3.72 -14.12 2.96
C VAL A 144 5.10 -14.17 2.33
N PHE A 145 5.78 -13.02 2.22
CA PHE A 145 7.13 -12.96 1.67
C PHE A 145 8.16 -13.73 2.50
N SER A 146 8.02 -13.72 3.81
CA SER A 146 8.87 -14.54 4.71
C SER A 146 8.66 -16.03 4.45
N ASN A 147 7.41 -16.48 4.36
CA ASN A 147 7.06 -17.89 4.12
C ASN A 147 7.55 -18.41 2.76
N ILE A 148 7.56 -17.56 1.74
CA ILE A 148 8.13 -17.90 0.43
C ILE A 148 9.66 -17.76 0.38
N GLY A 149 10.32 -17.46 1.51
CA GLY A 149 11.77 -17.36 1.62
C GLY A 149 12.37 -16.08 1.07
N LEU A 150 11.60 -15.02 0.97
CA LEU A 150 11.99 -13.70 0.49
C LEU A 150 11.72 -12.59 1.53
N PRO A 151 12.16 -12.76 2.80
CA PRO A 151 11.83 -11.82 3.88
C PRO A 151 12.29 -10.39 3.60
N PHE A 152 13.43 -10.23 2.95
CA PHE A 152 13.96 -8.92 2.57
C PHE A 152 13.02 -8.18 1.59
N LEU A 153 12.46 -8.87 0.60
CA LEU A 153 11.50 -8.27 -0.33
C LEU A 153 10.19 -7.92 0.38
N GLY A 154 9.76 -8.74 1.32
CA GLY A 154 8.61 -8.42 2.18
C GLY A 154 8.81 -7.12 2.97
N MET A 155 10.02 -6.91 3.51
CA MET A 155 10.39 -5.66 4.17
C MET A 155 10.33 -4.47 3.21
N VAL A 156 10.89 -4.60 2.02
CA VAL A 156 10.88 -3.53 0.99
C VAL A 156 9.45 -3.18 0.61
N VAL A 157 8.58 -4.16 0.35
CA VAL A 157 7.15 -3.93 0.05
C VAL A 157 6.46 -3.20 1.19
N LEU A 158 6.63 -3.66 2.42
CA LEU A 158 6.00 -3.06 3.59
C LEU A 158 6.43 -1.59 3.77
N ILE A 159 7.73 -1.31 3.67
CA ILE A 159 8.27 0.04 3.81
C ILE A 159 7.74 0.94 2.71
N LEU A 160 7.86 0.55 1.45
CA LEU A 160 7.45 1.38 0.32
C LEU A 160 5.93 1.62 0.30
N ALA A 161 5.12 0.58 0.52
CA ALA A 161 3.68 0.71 0.56
C ALA A 161 3.21 1.61 1.70
N THR A 162 3.77 1.44 2.89
CA THR A 162 3.43 2.27 4.04
C THR A 162 3.90 3.71 3.84
N TRP A 163 5.11 3.90 3.32
CA TRP A 163 5.66 5.24 3.07
C TRP A 163 4.82 6.02 2.06
N THR A 164 4.53 5.44 0.90
CA THR A 164 3.72 6.11 -0.13
C THR A 164 2.33 6.45 0.38
N THR A 165 1.66 5.51 1.04
CA THR A 165 0.31 5.73 1.57
C THR A 165 0.28 6.79 2.66
N ASN A 166 1.15 6.70 3.66
CA ASN A 166 1.14 7.64 4.78
C ASN A 166 1.59 9.04 4.35
N THR A 167 2.55 9.15 3.44
CA THR A 167 2.98 10.46 2.91
C THR A 167 1.86 11.12 2.12
N THR A 168 1.13 10.35 1.30
CA THR A 168 -0.04 10.83 0.56
C THR A 168 -1.13 11.33 1.51
N ASN A 169 -1.47 10.55 2.53
CA ASN A 169 -2.48 10.93 3.52
C ASN A 169 -2.06 12.15 4.35
N ALA A 170 -0.80 12.22 4.75
CA ALA A 170 -0.26 13.37 5.49
C ALA A 170 -0.29 14.66 4.65
N TYR A 171 0.01 14.57 3.36
CA TYR A 171 -0.09 15.70 2.44
C TYR A 171 -1.54 16.20 2.32
N SER A 172 -2.50 15.31 2.07
CA SER A 172 -3.93 15.67 2.00
C SER A 172 -4.43 16.24 3.34
N ALA A 173 -4.02 15.66 4.47
CA ALA A 173 -4.36 16.19 5.79
C ALA A 173 -3.81 17.61 6.02
N GLY A 174 -2.57 17.88 5.55
CA GLY A 174 -1.97 19.20 5.59
C GLY A 174 -2.78 20.22 4.78
N LEU A 175 -3.19 19.89 3.56
CA LEU A 175 -4.03 20.75 2.72
C LEU A 175 -5.39 21.05 3.40
N ASN A 176 -6.01 20.03 3.97
CA ASN A 176 -7.27 20.22 4.70
C ASN A 176 -7.10 21.13 5.92
N ALA A 177 -5.98 20.98 6.66
CA ALA A 177 -5.69 21.86 7.79
C ALA A 177 -5.48 23.33 7.36
N VAL A 178 -4.77 23.56 6.25
CA VAL A 178 -4.59 24.89 5.65
C VAL A 178 -5.94 25.52 5.33
N MET A 179 -6.86 24.77 4.72
CA MET A 179 -8.19 25.28 4.37
C MET A 179 -9.05 25.57 5.61
N VAL A 180 -9.04 24.68 6.61
CA VAL A 180 -9.86 24.82 7.82
C VAL A 180 -9.39 25.99 8.69
N PHE A 181 -8.08 26.13 8.85
CA PHE A 181 -7.48 27.16 9.71
C PHE A 181 -7.08 28.43 8.95
N ASN A 182 -7.39 28.52 7.64
CA ASN A 182 -7.04 29.66 6.79
C ASN A 182 -5.54 30.03 6.88
N LEU A 183 -4.68 29.04 6.89
CA LEU A 183 -3.23 29.20 6.92
C LEU A 183 -2.70 29.50 5.52
N LYS A 184 -1.47 30.04 5.44
CA LYS A 184 -0.77 30.18 4.14
C LYS A 184 -0.18 28.83 3.74
N GLU A 185 -0.34 28.49 2.46
CA GLU A 185 0.32 27.30 1.86
C GLU A 185 1.85 27.47 1.84
#